data_7fbd6c8dbbcf01cef98d09169d44f396
#
_entry.id   7fbd6c8dbbcf01cef98d09169d44f396
#
_cell.length_a   1.000
_cell.length_b   1.000
_cell.length_c   1.000
_cell.angle_alpha   90.00
_cell.angle_beta   90.00
_cell.angle_gamma   90.00
#
_symmetry.space_group_name_H-M   'P 1'
#
loop_
_entity.id
_entity.type
_entity.pdbx_description
1 polymer ?
#
loop_
_entity_poly.entity_id
_entity_poly.type
_entity_poly.pdbx_seq_one_letter_code
_entity_poly.pdbx_strand_id
1 'polypeptide(L)'
;VIISNVGARLTFERLLPTTGAVGAATADLRRLMARLGEGASAVTLYLRLREDARTLGVYGENYWINTGLDHDAAAARTEALLGGDPGSIYVSFPSIKSGEERFHTAEIIAFVDQHAFDPWRGQPRGQRGADYSALKESIGAGLLRLAETAVPGLTALVEYSELSTPLTVEHYTSHPGGQFYGLPATPDRYRSGLLGPRTPVPGLFLSGQDAGCLGIVGAMMGGMGAACQALGSRGYPSIQAALRTGATRAPVGSAAGDKRGAVLIAKRRLTQDIWALEFEASGPVTGYTPGQFARLEVGEGEWRDYSIAGLEGNRVRFLISTRTGGHGSRFVENVAPGARTRIELPLGNYTLSPDGRDQVFVATGTGLAPFLPMFRQLAAEGRLDRAVLLFGCRTSEEDITAGLDPLPARVVRCVSRGRPSDGGFAGRVTAALADFDFDPERTDFHLCGSSAMVADARRVLEQRGARYLFTESY
;
A
#
# COMPACT_ATOMS: atom_id res chain seq x y z
N VAL A 1 -0.46 -18.54 10.36
CA VAL A 1 -1.13 -17.41 10.99
C VAL A 1 -1.59 -16.44 9.89
N ILE A 2 -2.87 -16.08 9.89
CA ILE A 2 -3.48 -15.12 8.97
C ILE A 2 -4.11 -14.01 9.82
N ILE A 3 -3.84 -12.75 9.47
CA ILE A 3 -4.49 -11.59 10.09
C ILE A 3 -5.31 -10.92 8.99
N SER A 4 -6.63 -10.90 9.14
CA SER A 4 -7.56 -10.26 8.21
C SER A 4 -7.89 -8.84 8.67
N ASN A 5 -7.61 -7.86 7.82
CA ASN A 5 -7.95 -6.45 8.04
C ASN A 5 -8.92 -5.89 6.97
N VAL A 6 -9.62 -6.77 6.27
CA VAL A 6 -10.59 -6.37 5.23
C VAL A 6 -12.02 -6.22 5.76
N GLY A 7 -12.18 -6.24 7.09
CA GLY A 7 -13.48 -6.20 7.76
C GLY A 7 -14.12 -7.58 7.95
N ALA A 8 -15.01 -7.65 8.93
CA ALA A 8 -15.63 -8.91 9.31
C ALA A 8 -16.55 -9.49 8.21
N ARG A 9 -17.36 -8.66 7.54
CA ARG A 9 -18.25 -9.13 6.48
C ARG A 9 -17.48 -9.74 5.31
N LEU A 10 -16.47 -9.05 4.79
CA LEU A 10 -15.67 -9.58 3.69
C LEU A 10 -14.94 -10.86 4.12
N THR A 11 -14.39 -10.88 5.33
CA THR A 11 -13.69 -12.06 5.85
C THR A 11 -14.62 -13.28 5.95
N PHE A 12 -15.76 -13.15 6.61
CA PHE A 12 -16.58 -14.29 6.94
C PHE A 12 -17.67 -14.63 5.91
N GLU A 13 -18.11 -13.67 5.10
CA GLU A 13 -19.17 -13.88 4.11
C GLU A 13 -18.62 -14.13 2.68
N ARG A 14 -17.42 -13.59 2.35
CA ARG A 14 -16.86 -13.70 0.99
C ARG A 14 -15.59 -14.52 0.91
N LEU A 15 -14.65 -14.36 1.86
CA LEU A 15 -13.33 -15.00 1.77
C LEU A 15 -13.30 -16.40 2.38
N LEU A 16 -14.18 -16.69 3.33
CA LEU A 16 -14.24 -18.02 3.96
C LEU A 16 -15.39 -18.87 3.41
N PRO A 17 -15.19 -20.20 3.32
CA PRO A 17 -16.26 -21.12 2.93
C PRO A 17 -17.47 -21.01 3.87
N THR A 18 -18.67 -21.08 3.30
CA THR A 18 -19.95 -21.06 4.06
C THR A 18 -20.39 -22.44 4.50
N THR A 19 -19.74 -23.50 4.01
CA THR A 19 -20.04 -24.90 4.26
C THR A 19 -18.86 -25.63 4.92
N GLY A 20 -19.04 -26.87 5.31
CA GLY A 20 -18.01 -27.68 5.97
C GLY A 20 -17.67 -27.18 7.38
N ALA A 21 -16.52 -27.60 7.90
CA ALA A 21 -16.09 -27.29 9.26
C ALA A 21 -15.93 -25.78 9.52
N VAL A 22 -15.39 -25.02 8.55
CA VAL A 22 -15.23 -23.55 8.65
C VAL A 22 -16.61 -22.87 8.64
N GLY A 23 -17.53 -23.31 7.78
CA GLY A 23 -18.89 -22.79 7.72
C GLY A 23 -19.62 -22.99 9.05
N ALA A 24 -19.54 -24.18 9.63
CA ALA A 24 -20.12 -24.50 10.92
C ALA A 24 -19.51 -23.65 12.06
N ALA A 25 -18.18 -23.55 12.12
CA ALA A 25 -17.47 -22.77 13.14
C ALA A 25 -17.82 -21.28 13.13
N THR A 26 -18.15 -20.72 11.96
CA THR A 26 -18.43 -19.28 11.77
C THR A 26 -19.93 -18.94 11.67
N ALA A 27 -20.81 -19.94 11.82
CA ALA A 27 -22.26 -19.77 11.64
C ALA A 27 -22.89 -18.76 12.62
N ASP A 28 -22.52 -18.80 13.89
CA ASP A 28 -23.03 -17.85 14.91
C ASP A 28 -22.61 -16.43 14.62
N LEU A 29 -21.37 -16.25 14.17
CA LEU A 29 -20.82 -14.95 13.83
C LEU A 29 -21.53 -14.37 12.61
N ARG A 30 -21.80 -15.17 11.58
CA ARG A 30 -22.61 -14.77 10.42
C ARG A 30 -24.04 -14.39 10.81
N ARG A 31 -24.67 -15.18 11.71
CA ARG A 31 -26.01 -14.82 12.23
C ARG A 31 -26.00 -13.51 13.01
N LEU A 32 -24.96 -13.27 13.80
CA LEU A 32 -24.80 -11.98 14.48
C LEU A 32 -24.69 -10.83 13.47
N MET A 33 -23.80 -10.95 12.47
CA MET A 33 -23.62 -9.91 11.45
C MET A 33 -24.91 -9.60 10.69
N ALA A 34 -25.69 -10.63 10.36
CA ALA A 34 -27.00 -10.46 9.72
C ALA A 34 -28.00 -9.67 10.61
N ARG A 35 -28.00 -9.94 11.93
CA ARG A 35 -28.85 -9.20 12.90
C ARG A 35 -28.39 -7.76 13.12
N LEU A 36 -27.08 -7.52 13.13
CA LEU A 36 -26.55 -6.17 13.32
C LEU A 36 -26.91 -5.22 12.17
N GLY A 37 -27.23 -5.78 11.01
CA GLY A 37 -27.55 -4.99 9.86
C GLY A 37 -26.32 -4.27 9.28
N GLU A 38 -26.56 -3.17 8.62
CA GLU A 38 -25.55 -2.44 7.86
C GLU A 38 -24.91 -1.33 8.69
N GLY A 39 -23.63 -1.08 8.42
CA GLY A 39 -22.89 0.00 9.07
C GLY A 39 -23.14 1.35 8.39
N ALA A 40 -22.59 2.39 8.97
CA ALA A 40 -22.72 3.75 8.45
C ALA A 40 -22.06 3.93 7.08
N SER A 41 -22.76 4.65 6.21
CA SER A 41 -22.26 5.09 4.90
C SER A 41 -22.27 6.62 4.82
N ALA A 42 -21.48 7.16 3.92
CA ALA A 42 -21.34 8.60 3.74
C ALA A 42 -21.18 8.98 2.26
N VAL A 43 -21.47 10.23 1.99
CA VAL A 43 -20.95 10.94 0.82
C VAL A 43 -19.78 11.80 1.26
N THR A 44 -18.76 11.88 0.42
CA THR A 44 -17.56 12.71 0.68
C THR A 44 -17.28 13.57 -0.54
N LEU A 45 -17.30 14.87 -0.37
CA LEU A 45 -16.87 15.83 -1.38
C LEU A 45 -15.39 16.12 -1.16
N TYR A 46 -14.55 15.64 -2.07
CA TYR A 46 -13.13 15.95 -2.12
C TYR A 46 -12.91 17.24 -2.91
N LEU A 47 -12.13 18.13 -2.34
CA LEU A 47 -11.80 19.43 -2.93
C LEU A 47 -10.31 19.57 -3.14
N ARG A 48 -9.91 20.04 -4.32
CA ARG A 48 -8.62 20.64 -4.55
C ARG A 48 -8.80 22.16 -4.51
N LEU A 49 -7.96 22.82 -3.72
CA LEU A 49 -7.98 24.27 -3.56
C LEU A 49 -6.80 24.88 -4.33
N ARG A 50 -7.00 26.07 -4.91
CA ARG A 50 -5.97 26.80 -5.64
C ARG A 50 -4.95 27.47 -4.74
N GLU A 51 -5.28 27.67 -3.45
CA GLU A 51 -4.44 28.29 -2.44
C GLU A 51 -4.57 27.57 -1.10
N ASP A 52 -3.62 27.82 -0.19
CA ASP A 52 -3.65 27.27 1.16
C ASP A 52 -4.87 27.82 1.95
N ALA A 53 -5.65 26.94 2.53
CA ALA A 53 -6.83 27.31 3.32
C ALA A 53 -6.48 28.12 4.58
N ARG A 54 -5.20 28.20 4.97
CA ARG A 54 -4.74 29.12 6.02
C ARG A 54 -5.02 30.59 5.69
N THR A 55 -5.14 30.94 4.41
CA THR A 55 -5.58 32.30 3.97
C THR A 55 -6.99 32.64 4.41
N LEU A 56 -7.81 31.61 4.73
CA LEU A 56 -9.17 31.76 5.27
C LEU A 56 -9.22 31.64 6.80
N GLY A 57 -8.06 31.62 7.47
CA GLY A 57 -7.99 31.48 8.93
C GLY A 57 -8.16 30.05 9.44
N VAL A 58 -7.96 29.04 8.59
CA VAL A 58 -8.03 27.61 8.95
C VAL A 58 -6.62 27.09 9.27
N TYR A 59 -6.45 26.40 10.40
CA TYR A 59 -5.14 25.92 10.86
C TYR A 59 -5.07 24.39 11.06
N GLY A 60 -6.02 23.65 10.49
CA GLY A 60 -6.07 22.19 10.53
C GLY A 60 -7.08 21.61 11.52
N GLU A 61 -7.88 22.44 12.17
CA GLU A 61 -9.04 22.02 12.94
C GLU A 61 -10.08 21.32 12.07
N ASN A 62 -10.94 20.54 12.71
CA ASN A 62 -12.10 19.93 12.08
C ASN A 62 -13.35 20.73 12.44
N TYR A 63 -14.22 20.94 11.46
CA TYR A 63 -15.49 21.60 11.66
C TYR A 63 -16.62 20.57 11.66
N TRP A 64 -17.42 20.54 12.74
CA TRP A 64 -18.68 19.83 12.78
C TRP A 64 -19.79 20.86 12.70
N ILE A 65 -20.47 20.91 11.57
CA ILE A 65 -21.48 21.94 11.26
C ILE A 65 -22.84 21.27 11.25
N ASN A 66 -23.72 21.71 12.14
CA ASN A 66 -25.07 21.22 12.28
C ASN A 66 -26.07 22.37 12.05
N THR A 67 -27.13 22.14 11.29
CA THR A 67 -28.17 23.14 11.00
C THR A 67 -29.20 23.26 12.13
N GLY A 68 -29.11 22.44 13.18
CA GLY A 68 -29.98 22.43 14.35
C GLY A 68 -29.40 21.65 15.50
N LEU A 69 -30.10 21.64 16.62
CA LEU A 69 -29.68 20.94 17.86
C LEU A 69 -30.27 19.52 17.96
N ASP A 70 -31.21 19.17 17.11
CA ASP A 70 -31.79 17.83 17.05
C ASP A 70 -30.95 16.94 16.13
N HIS A 71 -30.03 16.20 16.71
CA HIS A 71 -29.12 15.31 15.97
C HIS A 71 -29.83 14.09 15.38
N ASP A 72 -30.90 13.60 16.02
CA ASP A 72 -31.67 12.46 15.51
C ASP A 72 -32.45 12.88 14.27
N ALA A 73 -33.09 14.06 14.29
CA ALA A 73 -33.73 14.63 13.12
C ALA A 73 -32.73 14.93 11.99
N ALA A 74 -31.52 15.40 12.31
CA ALA A 74 -30.48 15.63 11.30
C ALA A 74 -30.01 14.33 10.66
N ALA A 75 -29.86 13.24 11.42
CA ALA A 75 -29.48 11.95 10.90
C ALA A 75 -30.53 11.32 9.99
N ALA A 76 -31.81 11.62 10.20
CA ALA A 76 -32.93 11.11 9.38
C ALA A 76 -33.13 11.86 8.05
N ARG A 77 -32.35 12.92 7.75
CA ARG A 77 -32.57 13.84 6.60
C ARG A 77 -31.90 13.41 5.32
N THR A 78 -31.81 12.10 5.02
CA THR A 78 -31.21 11.63 3.76
C THR A 78 -31.84 12.27 2.52
N GLU A 79 -33.18 12.34 2.45
CA GLU A 79 -33.87 12.94 1.29
C GLU A 79 -33.54 14.42 1.10
N ALA A 80 -33.45 15.19 2.17
CA ALA A 80 -33.02 16.58 2.11
C ALA A 80 -31.57 16.73 1.62
N LEU A 81 -30.67 15.86 2.09
CA LEU A 81 -29.28 15.81 1.61
C LEU A 81 -29.22 15.52 0.11
N LEU A 82 -30.01 14.56 -0.41
CA LEU A 82 -30.08 14.25 -1.83
C LEU A 82 -30.58 15.47 -2.65
N GLY A 83 -31.49 16.25 -2.09
CA GLY A 83 -31.93 17.54 -2.63
C GLY A 83 -30.92 18.69 -2.48
N GLY A 84 -29.77 18.44 -1.86
CA GLY A 84 -28.74 19.44 -1.65
C GLY A 84 -28.91 20.27 -0.37
N ASP A 85 -29.71 19.81 0.61
CA ASP A 85 -29.90 20.46 1.91
C ASP A 85 -29.38 19.57 3.06
N PRO A 86 -28.06 19.53 3.31
CA PRO A 86 -27.47 18.72 4.36
C PRO A 86 -27.80 19.27 5.76
N GLY A 87 -28.21 18.39 6.68
CA GLY A 87 -28.48 18.77 8.07
C GLY A 87 -27.23 18.81 8.97
N SER A 88 -26.20 18.06 8.59
CA SER A 88 -24.94 17.95 9.33
C SER A 88 -23.80 17.58 8.38
N ILE A 89 -22.66 18.24 8.55
CA ILE A 89 -21.44 17.93 7.80
C ILE A 89 -20.20 17.97 8.71
N TYR A 90 -19.19 17.22 8.29
CA TYR A 90 -17.83 17.29 8.81
C TYR A 90 -16.93 17.89 7.73
N VAL A 91 -16.10 18.87 8.09
CA VAL A 91 -15.12 19.49 7.17
C VAL A 91 -13.73 19.31 7.73
N SER A 92 -12.79 18.92 6.87
CA SER A 92 -11.39 18.70 7.23
C SER A 92 -10.46 19.21 6.13
N PHE A 93 -9.22 19.56 6.52
CA PHE A 93 -8.17 20.07 5.63
C PHE A 93 -6.93 19.17 5.70
N PRO A 94 -6.92 18.03 4.95
CA PRO A 94 -5.87 17.02 5.07
C PRO A 94 -4.47 17.55 4.72
N SER A 95 -4.33 18.42 3.73
CA SER A 95 -3.04 19.01 3.34
C SER A 95 -2.39 19.82 4.47
N ILE A 96 -3.17 20.59 5.23
CA ILE A 96 -2.66 21.33 6.39
C ILE A 96 -2.15 20.36 7.46
N LYS A 97 -2.89 19.30 7.75
CA LYS A 97 -2.55 18.30 8.78
C LYS A 97 -1.32 17.47 8.44
N SER A 98 -1.14 17.17 7.15
CA SER A 98 0.02 16.40 6.66
C SER A 98 1.26 17.26 6.39
N GLY A 99 1.13 18.60 6.44
CA GLY A 99 2.20 19.51 6.04
C GLY A 99 2.48 19.51 4.53
N GLU A 100 1.50 19.10 3.69
CA GLU A 100 1.66 19.12 2.24
C GLU A 100 1.53 20.56 1.71
N GLU A 101 2.57 21.04 1.05
CA GLU A 101 2.66 22.42 0.57
C GLU A 101 2.37 22.56 -0.93
N ARG A 102 2.41 21.45 -1.69
CA ARG A 102 2.24 21.47 -3.16
C ARG A 102 0.78 21.43 -3.59
N PHE A 103 -0.06 20.81 -2.76
CA PHE A 103 -1.48 20.61 -3.07
C PHE A 103 -2.30 20.96 -1.84
N HIS A 104 -3.27 21.83 -2.03
CA HIS A 104 -4.17 22.24 -0.97
C HIS A 104 -5.48 21.47 -1.14
N THR A 105 -5.89 20.78 -0.08
CA THR A 105 -7.07 19.89 -0.14
C THR A 105 -7.99 20.12 1.05
N ALA A 106 -9.29 19.97 0.79
CA ALA A 106 -10.31 19.86 1.81
C ALA A 106 -11.23 18.69 1.50
N GLU A 107 -11.91 18.17 2.50
CA GLU A 107 -12.95 17.15 2.38
C GLU A 107 -14.16 17.52 3.22
N ILE A 108 -15.34 17.28 2.67
CA ILE A 108 -16.63 17.52 3.32
C ILE A 108 -17.41 16.23 3.34
N ILE A 109 -17.77 15.73 4.51
CA ILE A 109 -18.41 14.44 4.71
C ILE A 109 -19.81 14.64 5.29
N ALA A 110 -20.80 13.93 4.75
CA ALA A 110 -22.12 13.80 5.34
C ALA A 110 -22.54 12.32 5.37
N PHE A 111 -23.15 11.90 6.47
CA PHE A 111 -23.77 10.58 6.57
C PHE A 111 -24.98 10.48 5.67
N VAL A 112 -25.19 9.32 5.07
CA VAL A 112 -26.31 9.06 4.16
C VAL A 112 -26.76 7.60 4.28
N ASP A 113 -28.06 7.38 4.08
CA ASP A 113 -28.57 6.04 3.86
C ASP A 113 -28.10 5.52 2.49
N GLN A 114 -27.35 4.42 2.49
CA GLN A 114 -26.83 3.81 1.27
C GLN A 114 -27.94 3.36 0.29
N HIS A 115 -29.12 3.01 0.81
CA HIS A 115 -30.24 2.56 -0.02
C HIS A 115 -30.78 3.64 -0.96
N ALA A 116 -30.51 4.89 -0.67
CA ALA A 116 -30.80 6.00 -1.58
C ALA A 116 -30.07 5.89 -2.93
N PHE A 117 -29.01 5.09 -3.01
CA PHE A 117 -28.22 4.85 -4.21
C PHE A 117 -28.53 3.52 -4.91
N ASP A 118 -29.47 2.72 -4.41
CA ASP A 118 -29.86 1.43 -5.00
C ASP A 118 -30.30 1.49 -6.46
N PRO A 119 -30.96 2.56 -6.96
CA PRO A 119 -31.30 2.66 -8.37
C PRO A 119 -30.11 2.56 -9.34
N TRP A 120 -28.92 2.90 -8.88
CA TRP A 120 -27.67 2.84 -9.66
C TRP A 120 -26.76 1.67 -9.26
N ARG A 121 -27.15 0.88 -8.26
CA ARG A 121 -26.39 -0.30 -7.82
C ARG A 121 -26.36 -1.34 -8.95
N GLY A 122 -25.20 -1.92 -9.18
CA GLY A 122 -24.98 -2.87 -10.27
C GLY A 122 -24.66 -2.23 -11.64
N GLN A 123 -24.85 -0.91 -11.80
CA GLN A 123 -24.40 -0.22 -12.99
C GLN A 123 -22.89 0.04 -12.95
N PRO A 124 -22.14 -0.18 -14.06
CA PRO A 124 -20.71 0.06 -14.10
C PRO A 124 -20.36 1.52 -13.76
N ARG A 125 -19.20 1.70 -13.11
CA ARG A 125 -18.65 3.03 -12.87
C ARG A 125 -18.50 3.79 -14.20
N GLY A 126 -18.93 5.06 -14.22
CA GLY A 126 -18.90 5.91 -15.41
C GLY A 126 -20.06 5.69 -16.39
N GLN A 127 -21.01 4.77 -16.10
CA GLN A 127 -22.16 4.46 -16.94
C GLN A 127 -23.51 4.60 -16.20
N ARG A 128 -23.53 5.32 -15.07
CA ARG A 128 -24.73 5.47 -14.22
C ARG A 128 -25.71 6.55 -14.69
N GLY A 129 -25.46 7.16 -15.85
CA GLY A 129 -26.37 8.10 -16.49
C GLY A 129 -26.36 9.53 -15.94
N ALA A 130 -27.16 10.40 -16.59
CA ALA A 130 -27.22 11.83 -16.26
C ALA A 130 -27.87 12.09 -14.89
N ASP A 131 -28.85 11.30 -14.51
CA ASP A 131 -29.56 11.45 -13.23
C ASP A 131 -28.61 11.25 -12.02
N TYR A 132 -27.72 10.28 -12.12
CA TYR A 132 -26.70 10.06 -11.08
C TYR A 132 -25.71 11.22 -11.01
N SER A 133 -25.33 11.79 -12.15
CA SER A 133 -24.43 12.95 -12.20
C SER A 133 -25.09 14.17 -11.59
N ALA A 134 -26.35 14.45 -11.95
CA ALA A 134 -27.14 15.55 -11.39
C ALA A 134 -27.34 15.41 -9.87
N LEU A 135 -27.59 14.19 -9.38
CA LEU A 135 -27.65 13.91 -7.94
C LEU A 135 -26.33 14.25 -7.24
N LYS A 136 -25.20 13.83 -7.79
CA LYS A 136 -23.88 14.14 -7.24
C LYS A 136 -23.61 15.65 -7.21
N GLU A 137 -23.99 16.37 -8.25
CA GLU A 137 -23.86 17.82 -8.34
C GLU A 137 -24.72 18.53 -7.28
N SER A 138 -25.99 18.11 -7.12
CA SER A 138 -26.90 18.65 -6.10
C SER A 138 -26.33 18.47 -4.69
N ILE A 139 -25.92 17.26 -4.35
CA ILE A 139 -25.32 16.96 -3.04
C ILE A 139 -24.05 17.78 -2.85
N GLY A 140 -23.13 17.77 -3.81
CA GLY A 140 -21.85 18.48 -3.73
C GLY A 140 -22.01 19.99 -3.51
N ALA A 141 -22.95 20.60 -4.24
CA ALA A 141 -23.30 22.02 -4.10
C ALA A 141 -23.87 22.33 -2.70
N GLY A 142 -24.72 21.45 -2.17
CA GLY A 142 -25.29 21.58 -0.82
C GLY A 142 -24.23 21.50 0.27
N LEU A 143 -23.35 20.50 0.18
CA LEU A 143 -22.23 20.34 1.14
C LEU A 143 -21.32 21.57 1.16
N LEU A 144 -20.97 22.08 -0.02
CA LEU A 144 -20.12 23.26 -0.14
C LEU A 144 -20.80 24.53 0.39
N ARG A 145 -22.09 24.74 0.10
CA ARG A 145 -22.85 25.87 0.66
C ARG A 145 -22.89 25.84 2.18
N LEU A 146 -23.10 24.68 2.79
CA LEU A 146 -23.13 24.60 4.25
C LEU A 146 -21.70 24.81 4.84
N ALA A 147 -20.66 24.29 4.20
CA ALA A 147 -19.27 24.49 4.62
C ALA A 147 -18.86 25.98 4.56
N GLU A 148 -19.31 26.71 3.54
CA GLU A 148 -19.07 28.15 3.36
C GLU A 148 -19.58 28.99 4.55
N THR A 149 -20.61 28.53 5.29
CA THR A 149 -21.12 29.24 6.47
C THR A 149 -20.14 29.25 7.62
N ALA A 150 -19.28 28.24 7.72
CA ALA A 150 -18.27 28.13 8.79
C ALA A 150 -16.86 28.52 8.31
N VAL A 151 -16.59 28.39 7.00
CA VAL A 151 -15.32 28.77 6.38
C VAL A 151 -15.63 29.69 5.19
N PRO A 152 -15.90 30.97 5.45
CA PRO A 152 -16.23 31.94 4.41
C PRO A 152 -15.07 32.09 3.41
N GLY A 153 -15.37 32.03 2.12
CA GLY A 153 -14.40 32.11 1.04
C GLY A 153 -13.89 30.73 0.54
N LEU A 154 -14.28 29.63 1.18
CA LEU A 154 -13.88 28.28 0.76
C LEU A 154 -14.27 28.00 -0.69
N THR A 155 -15.49 28.34 -1.08
CA THR A 155 -16.01 28.13 -2.44
C THR A 155 -15.14 28.82 -3.50
N ALA A 156 -14.64 30.02 -3.21
CA ALA A 156 -13.80 30.78 -4.14
C ALA A 156 -12.42 30.12 -4.36
N LEU A 157 -11.95 29.33 -3.40
CA LEU A 157 -10.70 28.59 -3.52
C LEU A 157 -10.83 27.25 -4.27
N VAL A 158 -12.04 26.74 -4.49
CA VAL A 158 -12.20 25.44 -5.15
C VAL A 158 -11.75 25.50 -6.60
N GLU A 159 -10.77 24.68 -6.95
CA GLU A 159 -10.29 24.48 -8.32
C GLU A 159 -10.89 23.23 -8.96
N TYR A 160 -11.07 22.17 -8.15
CA TYR A 160 -11.64 20.89 -8.57
C TYR A 160 -12.42 20.28 -7.42
N SER A 161 -13.52 19.62 -7.75
CA SER A 161 -14.31 18.86 -6.77
C SER A 161 -14.78 17.54 -7.35
N GLU A 162 -14.81 16.50 -6.49
CA GLU A 162 -15.39 15.19 -6.83
C GLU A 162 -16.14 14.63 -5.63
N LEU A 163 -17.41 14.23 -5.85
CA LEU A 163 -18.22 13.57 -4.84
C LEU A 163 -18.05 12.05 -4.92
N SER A 164 -17.57 11.45 -3.83
CA SER A 164 -17.65 10.02 -3.56
C SER A 164 -19.01 9.69 -2.93
N THR A 165 -19.60 8.57 -3.34
CA THR A 165 -20.87 8.06 -2.82
C THR A 165 -20.66 6.67 -2.22
N PRO A 166 -21.64 6.08 -1.53
CA PRO A 166 -21.57 4.68 -1.10
C PRO A 166 -21.21 3.71 -2.23
N LEU A 167 -21.68 3.94 -3.47
CA LEU A 167 -21.32 3.11 -4.63
C LEU A 167 -19.86 3.29 -5.07
N THR A 168 -19.24 4.43 -4.79
CA THR A 168 -17.81 4.65 -5.04
C THR A 168 -16.98 3.85 -4.04
N VAL A 169 -17.34 3.93 -2.76
CA VAL A 169 -16.65 3.18 -1.70
C VAL A 169 -16.80 1.68 -1.93
N GLU A 170 -18.00 1.19 -2.23
CA GLU A 170 -18.24 -0.23 -2.53
C GLU A 170 -17.41 -0.71 -3.72
N HIS A 171 -17.30 0.09 -4.77
CA HIS A 171 -16.50 -0.26 -5.96
C HIS A 171 -15.03 -0.48 -5.63
N TYR A 172 -14.43 0.40 -4.83
CA TYR A 172 -12.98 0.34 -4.55
C TYR A 172 -12.61 -0.55 -3.36
N THR A 173 -13.50 -0.73 -2.39
CA THR A 173 -13.21 -1.46 -1.15
C THR A 173 -13.92 -2.80 -1.07
N SER A 174 -14.90 -3.05 -1.93
CA SER A 174 -15.81 -4.20 -1.88
C SER A 174 -16.64 -4.29 -0.60
N HIS A 175 -16.64 -3.27 0.26
CA HIS A 175 -17.50 -3.23 1.44
C HIS A 175 -18.96 -3.06 1.02
N PRO A 176 -19.85 -3.98 1.42
CA PRO A 176 -21.27 -3.91 1.08
C PRO A 176 -21.86 -2.57 1.52
N GLY A 177 -22.63 -1.94 0.62
CA GLY A 177 -23.25 -0.65 0.90
C GLY A 177 -22.30 0.53 1.07
N GLY A 178 -21.01 0.38 0.75
CA GLY A 178 -20.02 1.44 0.92
C GLY A 178 -19.81 1.84 2.37
N GLN A 179 -19.97 0.90 3.29
CA GLN A 179 -19.73 1.11 4.73
C GLN A 179 -18.27 1.47 4.99
N PHE A 180 -18.02 2.56 5.72
CA PHE A 180 -16.65 3.00 6.02
C PHE A 180 -16.23 2.77 7.47
N TYR A 181 -17.18 2.52 8.38
CA TYR A 181 -16.91 2.14 9.78
C TYR A 181 -17.14 0.64 10.07
N GLY A 182 -17.27 -0.20 9.03
CA GLY A 182 -17.54 -1.63 9.19
C GLY A 182 -18.88 -1.91 9.85
N LEU A 183 -18.94 -2.88 10.76
CA LEU A 183 -20.16 -3.28 11.46
C LEU A 183 -20.67 -2.18 12.38
N PRO A 184 -22.00 -2.01 12.52
CA PRO A 184 -22.61 -1.02 13.42
C PRO A 184 -22.11 -1.13 14.85
N ALA A 185 -21.86 -0.01 15.52
CA ALA A 185 -21.46 0.07 16.92
C ALA A 185 -22.69 -0.01 17.85
N THR A 186 -23.39 -1.11 17.83
CA THR A 186 -24.59 -1.34 18.66
C THR A 186 -24.24 -2.06 19.97
N PRO A 187 -25.06 -1.89 21.03
CA PRO A 187 -24.91 -2.68 22.25
C PRO A 187 -24.86 -4.19 22.00
N ASP A 188 -25.64 -4.69 21.04
CA ASP A 188 -25.68 -6.11 20.70
C ASP A 188 -24.37 -6.61 20.12
N ARG A 189 -23.68 -5.78 19.30
CA ARG A 189 -22.34 -6.11 18.82
C ARG A 189 -21.38 -6.37 19.97
N TYR A 190 -21.29 -5.43 20.91
CA TYR A 190 -20.33 -5.51 22.00
C TYR A 190 -20.70 -6.51 23.10
N ARG A 191 -21.97 -6.74 23.33
CA ARG A 191 -22.43 -7.76 24.31
C ARG A 191 -22.32 -9.18 23.79
N SER A 192 -22.27 -9.40 22.48
CA SER A 192 -22.25 -10.72 21.88
C SER A 192 -21.04 -11.57 22.26
N GLY A 193 -19.89 -10.93 22.48
CA GLY A 193 -18.60 -11.60 22.71
C GLY A 193 -18.06 -12.37 21.50
N LEU A 194 -18.77 -12.35 20.37
CA LEU A 194 -18.40 -13.11 19.16
C LEU A 194 -17.41 -12.40 18.27
N LEU A 195 -17.35 -11.05 18.32
CA LEU A 195 -16.44 -10.23 17.54
C LEU A 195 -15.25 -9.80 18.40
N GLY A 196 -14.08 -9.97 17.85
CA GLY A 196 -12.82 -9.63 18.49
C GLY A 196 -11.64 -10.09 17.64
N PRO A 197 -10.40 -9.89 18.12
CA PRO A 197 -9.21 -10.30 17.37
C PRO A 197 -9.13 -11.81 17.12
N ARG A 198 -9.58 -12.65 18.06
CA ARG A 198 -9.60 -14.11 17.90
C ARG A 198 -10.86 -14.53 17.15
N THR A 199 -10.68 -15.35 16.12
CA THR A 199 -11.80 -15.92 15.36
C THR A 199 -12.04 -17.38 15.72
N PRO A 200 -13.23 -17.95 15.40
CA PRO A 200 -13.49 -19.39 15.56
C PRO A 200 -12.64 -20.27 14.63
N VAL A 201 -11.95 -19.70 13.64
CA VAL A 201 -11.10 -20.44 12.69
C VAL A 201 -9.67 -20.45 13.23
N PRO A 202 -9.09 -21.61 13.53
CA PRO A 202 -7.74 -21.70 14.07
C PRO A 202 -6.71 -21.04 13.17
N GLY A 203 -5.84 -20.19 13.76
CA GLY A 203 -4.80 -19.48 13.04
C GLY A 203 -5.26 -18.26 12.23
N LEU A 204 -6.57 -17.94 12.22
CA LEU A 204 -7.11 -16.72 11.62
C LEU A 204 -7.45 -15.72 12.73
N PHE A 205 -6.96 -14.49 12.58
CA PHE A 205 -7.24 -13.37 13.47
C PHE A 205 -7.90 -12.22 12.69
N LEU A 206 -8.84 -11.53 13.31
CA LEU A 206 -9.47 -10.33 12.77
C LEU A 206 -8.77 -9.10 13.34
N SER A 207 -8.49 -8.13 12.50
CA SER A 207 -7.85 -6.84 12.82
C SER A 207 -8.76 -5.67 12.44
N GLY A 208 -8.38 -4.48 12.84
CA GLY A 208 -9.10 -3.27 12.48
C GLY A 208 -10.33 -3.00 13.36
N GLN A 209 -11.19 -2.12 12.89
CA GLN A 209 -12.35 -1.62 13.66
C GLN A 209 -13.39 -2.70 14.00
N ASP A 210 -13.50 -3.75 13.19
CA ASP A 210 -14.44 -4.84 13.47
C ASP A 210 -13.93 -5.78 14.57
N ALA A 211 -12.62 -5.80 14.82
CA ALA A 211 -12.02 -6.54 15.94
C ALA A 211 -11.89 -5.71 17.23
N GLY A 212 -12.02 -4.40 17.12
CA GLY A 212 -11.96 -3.45 18.25
C GLY A 212 -13.23 -2.62 18.34
N CYS A 213 -13.09 -1.34 18.20
CA CYS A 213 -14.19 -0.37 18.12
C CYS A 213 -13.99 0.58 16.92
N LEU A 214 -14.98 1.42 16.67
CA LEU A 214 -14.97 2.31 15.50
C LEU A 214 -13.85 3.35 15.56
N GLY A 215 -13.48 3.85 14.39
CA GLY A 215 -12.53 4.94 14.23
C GLY A 215 -11.07 4.50 14.29
N ILE A 216 -10.15 5.46 14.15
CA ILE A 216 -8.71 5.23 14.02
C ILE A 216 -8.13 4.50 15.23
N VAL A 217 -8.46 4.97 16.44
CA VAL A 217 -7.97 4.35 17.69
C VAL A 217 -8.52 2.94 17.85
N GLY A 218 -9.81 2.73 17.53
CA GLY A 218 -10.43 1.42 17.59
C GLY A 218 -9.81 0.44 16.60
N ALA A 219 -9.53 0.87 15.38
CA ALA A 219 -8.84 0.08 14.38
C ALA A 219 -7.41 -0.30 14.82
N MET A 220 -6.67 0.66 15.41
CA MET A 220 -5.34 0.43 15.99
C MET A 220 -5.39 -0.60 17.12
N MET A 221 -6.34 -0.48 18.04
CA MET A 221 -6.53 -1.42 19.16
C MET A 221 -6.91 -2.82 18.67
N GLY A 222 -7.75 -2.91 17.63
CA GLY A 222 -8.06 -4.18 16.96
C GLY A 222 -6.82 -4.83 16.35
N GLY A 223 -5.96 -4.02 15.71
CA GLY A 223 -4.67 -4.47 15.18
C GLY A 223 -3.72 -4.96 16.26
N MET A 224 -3.58 -4.20 17.34
CA MET A 224 -2.76 -4.60 18.50
C MET A 224 -3.29 -5.88 19.13
N GLY A 225 -4.61 -6.01 19.30
CA GLY A 225 -5.24 -7.22 19.79
C GLY A 225 -4.96 -8.43 18.92
N ALA A 226 -5.06 -8.30 17.59
CA ALA A 226 -4.74 -9.35 16.64
C ALA A 226 -3.28 -9.79 16.74
N ALA A 227 -2.35 -8.84 16.80
CA ALA A 227 -0.92 -9.11 16.97
C ALA A 227 -0.64 -9.84 18.30
N CYS A 228 -1.24 -9.37 19.41
CA CYS A 228 -1.11 -10.04 20.70
C CYS A 228 -1.61 -11.49 20.67
N GLN A 229 -2.75 -11.74 20.05
CA GLN A 229 -3.31 -13.09 19.95
C GLN A 229 -2.46 -13.99 19.03
N ALA A 230 -1.93 -13.46 17.93
CA ALA A 230 -1.07 -14.19 17.01
C ALA A 230 0.26 -14.60 17.66
N LEU A 231 0.82 -13.75 18.54
CA LEU A 231 2.04 -14.00 19.29
C LEU A 231 1.83 -14.88 20.55
N GLY A 232 0.58 -15.14 20.92
CA GLY A 232 0.22 -15.96 22.08
C GLY A 232 0.47 -15.29 23.44
N SER A 233 0.82 -16.06 24.47
CA SER A 233 0.96 -15.59 25.87
C SER A 233 2.02 -14.49 26.05
N ARG A 234 2.98 -14.37 25.15
CA ARG A 234 4.00 -13.32 25.15
C ARG A 234 3.64 -12.12 24.28
N GLY A 235 2.48 -12.09 23.66
CA GLY A 235 2.10 -11.09 22.67
C GLY A 235 2.24 -9.66 23.20
N TYR A 236 1.50 -9.31 24.24
CA TYR A 236 1.56 -7.98 24.82
C TYR A 236 2.95 -7.62 25.41
N PRO A 237 3.60 -8.48 26.21
CA PRO A 237 4.97 -8.23 26.68
C PRO A 237 5.98 -8.04 25.55
N SER A 238 5.88 -8.80 24.45
CA SER A 238 6.79 -8.66 23.30
C SER A 238 6.61 -7.33 22.59
N ILE A 239 5.36 -6.88 22.38
CA ILE A 239 5.05 -5.57 21.80
C ILE A 239 5.58 -4.46 22.70
N GLN A 240 5.33 -4.55 24.02
CA GLN A 240 5.82 -3.57 24.99
C GLN A 240 7.36 -3.53 25.08
N ALA A 241 8.01 -4.68 24.99
CA ALA A 241 9.47 -4.74 24.95
C ALA A 241 10.01 -4.07 23.67
N ALA A 242 9.43 -4.36 22.53
CA ALA A 242 9.80 -3.74 21.25
C ALA A 242 9.63 -2.21 21.28
N LEU A 243 8.53 -1.71 21.85
CA LEU A 243 8.29 -0.26 22.02
C LEU A 243 9.33 0.40 22.95
N ARG A 244 9.69 -0.26 24.07
CA ARG A 244 10.68 0.29 25.03
C ARG A 244 12.11 0.30 24.51
N THR A 245 12.48 -0.68 23.71
CA THR A 245 13.84 -0.78 23.17
C THR A 245 14.05 0.11 21.94
N GLY A 246 13.02 0.83 21.50
CA GLY A 246 13.07 1.53 20.22
C GLY A 246 13.22 0.57 19.03
N ALA A 247 13.12 -0.74 19.29
CA ALA A 247 13.08 -1.77 18.27
C ALA A 247 11.70 -1.78 17.57
N THR A 248 11.12 -0.62 17.38
CA THR A 248 10.13 -0.42 16.36
C THR A 248 10.87 -0.58 15.04
N ARG A 249 10.86 -1.78 14.49
CA ARG A 249 10.84 -1.91 13.05
C ARG A 249 9.78 -0.90 12.61
N ALA A 250 10.21 0.12 11.88
CA ALA A 250 9.33 1.18 11.42
C ALA A 250 8.00 0.55 10.95
N PRO A 251 6.84 1.12 11.32
CA PRO A 251 5.57 0.58 10.87
C PRO A 251 5.65 0.41 9.35
N VAL A 252 4.98 -0.64 8.87
CA VAL A 252 4.67 -0.81 7.45
C VAL A 252 3.71 0.32 7.05
N GLY A 253 4.29 1.45 6.83
CA GLY A 253 3.72 2.72 6.47
C GLY A 253 4.91 3.64 6.42
N SER A 254 5.43 3.92 5.24
CA SER A 254 6.52 4.82 4.92
C SER A 254 6.99 5.65 6.13
N ALA A 255 8.12 5.32 6.72
CA ALA A 255 8.95 6.40 7.21
C ALA A 255 9.02 7.38 6.04
N ALA A 256 8.52 8.60 6.21
CA ALA A 256 8.69 9.62 5.20
C ALA A 256 10.20 9.67 4.95
N GLY A 257 10.61 9.26 3.74
CA GLY A 257 12.00 9.29 3.37
C GLY A 257 12.45 10.73 3.52
N ASP A 258 13.67 10.92 3.94
CA ASP A 258 14.20 12.27 4.04
C ASP A 258 14.39 12.83 2.63
N LYS A 259 13.63 13.87 2.29
CA LYS A 259 13.72 14.56 0.99
C LYS A 259 14.93 15.47 0.98
N ARG A 260 15.83 15.26 0.04
CA ARG A 260 17.08 15.99 -0.07
C ARG A 260 17.50 16.26 -1.51
N GLY A 261 18.34 17.24 -1.70
CA GLY A 261 18.99 17.47 -3.01
C GLY A 261 19.94 16.32 -3.33
N ALA A 262 20.11 16.03 -4.62
CA ALA A 262 21.07 15.06 -5.11
C ALA A 262 21.69 15.53 -6.42
N VAL A 263 22.94 15.15 -6.66
CA VAL A 263 23.68 15.45 -7.89
C VAL A 263 24.03 14.12 -8.56
N LEU A 264 23.71 13.98 -9.84
CA LEU A 264 24.16 12.82 -10.63
C LEU A 264 25.68 12.90 -10.81
N ILE A 265 26.43 11.96 -10.23
CA ILE A 265 27.89 11.94 -10.32
C ILE A 265 28.41 10.96 -11.35
N ALA A 266 27.66 9.90 -11.65
CA ALA A 266 28.03 8.93 -12.69
C ALA A 266 26.79 8.36 -13.39
N LYS A 267 26.95 8.09 -14.69
CA LYS A 267 25.94 7.44 -15.53
C LYS A 267 26.65 6.47 -16.48
N ARG A 268 26.27 5.20 -16.42
CA ARG A 268 26.87 4.15 -17.26
C ARG A 268 25.78 3.28 -17.87
N ARG A 269 25.88 3.04 -19.15
CA ARG A 269 25.00 2.10 -19.88
C ARG A 269 25.48 0.67 -19.61
N LEU A 270 24.59 -0.21 -19.18
CA LEU A 270 24.89 -1.62 -18.91
C LEU A 270 24.45 -2.51 -20.08
N THR A 271 23.23 -2.26 -20.60
CA THR A 271 22.68 -2.94 -21.79
C THR A 271 22.05 -1.91 -22.72
N GLN A 272 21.35 -2.36 -23.76
CA GLN A 272 20.66 -1.46 -24.67
C GLN A 272 19.69 -0.51 -23.95
N ASP A 273 19.04 -0.99 -22.90
CA ASP A 273 17.95 -0.28 -22.20
C ASP A 273 18.10 -0.25 -20.67
N ILE A 274 19.23 -0.71 -20.10
CA ILE A 274 19.50 -0.61 -18.66
C ILE A 274 20.70 0.27 -18.40
N TRP A 275 20.53 1.20 -17.46
CA TRP A 275 21.52 2.16 -17.02
C TRP A 275 21.80 2.04 -15.54
N ALA A 276 23.06 2.20 -15.16
CA ALA A 276 23.47 2.45 -13.78
C ALA A 276 23.67 3.95 -13.57
N LEU A 277 22.98 4.53 -12.61
CA LEU A 277 23.10 5.92 -12.20
C LEU A 277 23.58 5.98 -10.77
N GLU A 278 24.52 6.89 -10.49
CA GLU A 278 25.00 7.15 -9.13
C GLU A 278 24.79 8.62 -8.78
N PHE A 279 24.10 8.86 -7.68
CA PHE A 279 23.81 10.20 -7.17
C PHE A 279 24.53 10.43 -5.85
N GLU A 280 25.03 11.63 -5.65
CA GLU A 280 25.49 12.12 -4.37
C GLU A 280 24.39 12.96 -3.71
N ALA A 281 23.82 12.45 -2.61
CA ALA A 281 22.77 13.12 -1.85
C ALA A 281 23.38 14.19 -0.93
N SER A 282 22.61 15.25 -0.64
CA SER A 282 23.01 16.28 0.32
C SER A 282 22.98 15.72 1.75
N GLY A 283 24.16 15.45 2.30
CA GLY A 283 24.35 14.91 3.64
C GLY A 283 24.21 13.37 3.74
N PRO A 284 24.61 12.80 4.89
CA PRO A 284 24.64 11.36 5.10
C PRO A 284 23.24 10.75 5.12
N VAL A 285 23.09 9.57 4.52
CA VAL A 285 21.85 8.79 4.56
C VAL A 285 21.90 7.84 5.76
N THR A 286 20.96 7.99 6.69
CA THR A 286 20.85 7.16 7.89
C THR A 286 19.60 6.27 7.84
N GLY A 287 19.59 5.18 8.59
CA GLY A 287 18.44 4.28 8.73
C GLY A 287 18.16 3.41 7.50
N TYR A 288 19.08 3.32 6.53
CA TYR A 288 18.95 2.45 5.38
C TYR A 288 19.17 0.98 5.75
N THR A 289 18.32 0.13 5.22
CA THR A 289 18.45 -1.33 5.26
C THR A 289 18.50 -1.88 3.82
N PRO A 290 19.42 -2.79 3.48
CA PRO A 290 19.49 -3.42 2.17
C PRO A 290 18.15 -3.96 1.67
N GLY A 291 17.80 -3.58 0.43
CA GLY A 291 16.52 -3.92 -0.21
C GLY A 291 15.50 -2.79 -0.25
N GLN A 292 15.68 -1.72 0.50
CA GLN A 292 14.83 -0.54 0.43
C GLN A 292 15.00 0.23 -0.90
N PHE A 293 14.03 1.06 -1.21
CA PHE A 293 14.00 1.90 -2.41
C PHE A 293 14.09 3.40 -2.09
N ALA A 294 14.21 4.21 -3.11
CA ALA A 294 14.15 5.65 -3.05
C ALA A 294 13.18 6.19 -4.12
N ARG A 295 12.62 7.36 -3.87
CA ARG A 295 11.94 8.17 -4.89
C ARG A 295 12.93 9.15 -5.49
N LEU A 296 12.99 9.19 -6.80
CA LEU A 296 13.79 10.12 -7.57
C LEU A 296 12.86 11.07 -8.33
N GLU A 297 13.10 12.36 -8.23
CA GLU A 297 12.40 13.35 -9.04
C GLU A 297 12.95 13.33 -10.46
N VAL A 298 12.11 12.97 -11.42
CA VAL A 298 12.49 12.79 -12.84
C VAL A 298 11.96 13.89 -13.75
N GLY A 299 11.33 14.88 -13.18
CA GLY A 299 10.75 16.07 -13.80
C GLY A 299 10.17 16.95 -12.72
N GLU A 300 9.78 18.17 -13.02
CA GLU A 300 9.23 19.10 -12.03
C GLU A 300 7.97 18.52 -11.37
N GLY A 301 8.09 18.12 -10.09
CA GLY A 301 7.02 17.47 -9.33
C GLY A 301 6.76 16.00 -9.69
N GLU A 302 7.47 15.42 -10.66
CA GLU A 302 7.30 14.04 -11.11
C GLU A 302 8.27 13.11 -10.40
N TRP A 303 7.77 12.21 -9.58
CA TRP A 303 8.55 11.27 -8.78
C TRP A 303 8.40 9.83 -9.28
N ARG A 304 9.49 9.06 -9.23
CA ARG A 304 9.49 7.63 -9.56
C ARG A 304 10.27 6.84 -8.52
N ASP A 305 9.77 5.67 -8.21
CA ASP A 305 10.34 4.76 -7.23
C ASP A 305 11.40 3.86 -7.91
N TYR A 306 12.56 3.74 -7.29
CA TYR A 306 13.66 2.89 -7.75
C TYR A 306 14.31 2.18 -6.58
N SER A 307 14.44 0.85 -6.66
CA SER A 307 15.15 0.07 -5.65
C SER A 307 16.62 0.52 -5.59
N ILE A 308 17.14 0.69 -4.39
CA ILE A 308 18.52 1.10 -4.15
C ILE A 308 19.44 -0.08 -4.49
N ALA A 309 20.28 0.07 -5.51
CA ALA A 309 21.28 -0.91 -5.93
C ALA A 309 22.58 -0.83 -5.15
N GLY A 310 22.78 0.23 -4.37
CA GLY A 310 23.92 0.43 -3.49
C GLY A 310 23.84 1.77 -2.78
N LEU A 311 24.33 1.79 -1.55
CA LEU A 311 24.44 3.01 -0.74
C LEU A 311 25.76 2.96 0.02
N GLU A 312 26.60 3.97 -0.17
CA GLU A 312 27.87 4.15 0.51
C GLU A 312 27.99 5.61 1.00
N GLY A 313 27.80 5.84 2.29
CA GLY A 313 27.73 7.18 2.85
C GLY A 313 26.53 7.96 2.32
N ASN A 314 26.78 8.95 1.43
CA ASN A 314 25.74 9.72 0.75
C ASN A 314 25.60 9.38 -0.75
N ARG A 315 26.33 8.38 -1.24
CA ARG A 315 26.29 7.94 -2.65
C ARG A 315 25.29 6.83 -2.83
N VAL A 316 24.28 7.07 -3.66
CA VAL A 316 23.16 6.18 -3.95
C VAL A 316 23.22 5.71 -5.39
N ARG A 317 23.19 4.39 -5.60
CA ARG A 317 23.17 3.78 -6.95
C ARG A 317 21.80 3.22 -7.29
N PHE A 318 21.43 3.36 -8.55
CA PHE A 318 20.22 2.78 -9.14
C PHE A 318 20.53 2.01 -10.41
N LEU A 319 19.73 0.97 -10.66
CA LEU A 319 19.63 0.34 -11.98
C LEU A 319 18.26 0.72 -12.55
N ILE A 320 18.26 1.43 -13.68
CA ILE A 320 17.02 1.94 -14.27
C ILE A 320 16.90 1.48 -15.71
N SER A 321 15.72 0.94 -16.05
CA SER A 321 15.38 0.55 -17.43
C SER A 321 14.66 1.69 -18.16
N THR A 322 15.08 1.95 -19.40
CA THR A 322 14.43 2.91 -20.29
C THR A 322 13.43 2.28 -21.26
N ARG A 323 13.15 0.99 -21.10
CA ARG A 323 12.28 0.20 -22.00
C ARG A 323 10.86 0.71 -22.10
N THR A 324 10.32 1.30 -21.04
CA THR A 324 8.91 1.73 -20.99
C THR A 324 8.66 3.06 -21.70
N GLY A 325 9.69 3.84 -22.03
CA GLY A 325 9.58 5.16 -22.67
C GLY A 325 8.85 6.23 -21.84
N GLY A 326 8.56 5.95 -20.56
CA GLY A 326 7.87 6.87 -19.64
C GLY A 326 8.74 8.06 -19.18
N HIS A 327 8.25 8.85 -18.22
CA HIS A 327 8.96 10.03 -17.68
C HIS A 327 10.34 9.66 -17.12
N GLY A 328 10.43 8.57 -16.36
CA GLY A 328 11.72 8.07 -15.85
C GLY A 328 12.69 7.67 -16.96
N SER A 329 12.21 7.03 -18.03
CA SER A 329 13.04 6.68 -19.19
C SER A 329 13.60 7.92 -19.86
N ARG A 330 12.75 8.92 -20.16
CA ARG A 330 13.16 10.19 -20.76
C ARG A 330 14.15 10.95 -19.87
N PHE A 331 13.94 10.96 -18.57
CA PHE A 331 14.87 11.54 -17.62
C PHE A 331 16.24 10.86 -17.73
N VAL A 332 16.29 9.54 -17.66
CA VAL A 332 17.53 8.77 -17.73
C VAL A 332 18.25 9.00 -19.06
N GLU A 333 17.54 9.07 -20.18
CA GLU A 333 18.15 9.32 -21.50
C GLU A 333 18.81 10.69 -21.60
N ASN A 334 18.19 11.73 -21.02
CA ASN A 334 18.60 13.12 -21.20
C ASN A 334 19.50 13.66 -20.07
N VAL A 335 19.46 13.06 -18.86
CA VAL A 335 20.26 13.55 -17.73
C VAL A 335 21.75 13.27 -17.94
N ALA A 336 22.60 14.23 -17.58
CA ALA A 336 24.06 14.12 -17.62
C ALA A 336 24.68 14.27 -16.22
N PRO A 337 25.88 13.72 -15.97
CA PRO A 337 26.64 13.99 -14.76
C PRO A 337 26.75 15.50 -14.48
N GLY A 338 26.58 15.88 -13.20
CA GLY A 338 26.46 17.27 -12.74
C GLY A 338 25.01 17.78 -12.63
N ALA A 339 24.04 17.08 -13.21
CA ALA A 339 22.63 17.47 -13.08
C ALA A 339 22.15 17.34 -11.64
N ARG A 340 21.33 18.30 -11.20
CA ARG A 340 20.74 18.36 -9.87
C ARG A 340 19.29 17.87 -9.91
N THR A 341 18.91 17.10 -8.90
CA THR A 341 17.55 16.63 -8.70
C THR A 341 17.25 16.52 -7.22
N ARG A 342 16.07 16.01 -6.86
CA ARG A 342 15.70 15.67 -5.49
C ARG A 342 15.51 14.17 -5.36
N ILE A 343 15.83 13.64 -4.18
CA ILE A 343 15.68 12.24 -3.82
C ILE A 343 15.06 12.11 -2.44
N GLU A 344 14.16 11.17 -2.26
CA GLU A 344 13.54 10.82 -0.99
C GLU A 344 13.93 9.39 -0.63
N LEU A 345 14.66 9.20 0.46
CA LEU A 345 15.15 7.90 0.90
C LEU A 345 15.51 7.88 2.40
N PRO A 346 15.63 6.65 3.04
CA PRO A 346 15.23 5.36 2.50
C PRO A 346 13.72 5.12 2.63
N LEU A 347 13.14 4.30 1.74
CA LEU A 347 11.73 3.94 1.71
C LEU A 347 11.55 2.42 1.58
N GLY A 348 10.39 1.90 2.00
CA GLY A 348 10.03 0.49 1.84
C GLY A 348 10.59 -0.43 2.94
N ASN A 349 10.19 -1.70 2.84
CA ASN A 349 10.46 -2.74 3.84
C ASN A 349 10.83 -4.09 3.22
N TYR A 350 11.21 -4.11 1.95
CA TYR A 350 11.66 -5.30 1.24
C TYR A 350 13.10 -5.64 1.65
N THR A 351 13.26 -6.36 2.76
CA THR A 351 14.57 -6.63 3.39
C THR A 351 14.73 -8.10 3.71
N LEU A 352 15.97 -8.55 3.97
CA LEU A 352 16.25 -9.91 4.40
C LEU A 352 15.53 -10.25 5.72
N SER A 353 15.06 -11.49 5.83
CA SER A 353 14.54 -12.03 7.08
C SER A 353 15.69 -12.32 8.05
N PRO A 354 15.53 -12.05 9.35
CA PRO A 354 16.53 -12.36 10.38
C PRO A 354 16.61 -13.86 10.72
N ASP A 355 15.73 -14.71 10.16
CA ASP A 355 15.55 -16.10 10.64
C ASP A 355 16.64 -17.08 10.20
N GLY A 356 17.66 -16.63 9.48
CA GLY A 356 18.83 -17.42 9.11
C GLY A 356 18.57 -18.55 8.12
N ARG A 357 17.44 -18.55 7.41
CA ARG A 357 17.10 -19.52 6.37
C ARG A 357 18.00 -19.38 5.13
N ASP A 358 18.00 -20.40 4.28
CA ASP A 358 18.64 -20.34 2.97
C ASP A 358 17.93 -19.30 2.09
N GLN A 359 18.68 -18.58 1.25
CA GLN A 359 18.17 -17.43 0.53
C GLN A 359 18.15 -17.72 -0.98
N VAL A 360 16.99 -17.64 -1.61
CA VAL A 360 16.84 -17.77 -3.06
C VAL A 360 16.30 -16.48 -3.65
N PHE A 361 17.08 -15.87 -4.51
CA PHE A 361 16.76 -14.62 -5.18
C PHE A 361 16.36 -14.89 -6.62
N VAL A 362 15.24 -14.32 -7.03
CA VAL A 362 14.70 -14.48 -8.39
C VAL A 362 14.51 -13.08 -8.98
N ALA A 363 15.31 -12.74 -9.96
CA ALA A 363 15.29 -11.43 -10.60
C ALA A 363 15.13 -11.48 -12.12
N THR A 364 14.55 -10.43 -12.67
CA THR A 364 14.64 -10.14 -14.12
C THR A 364 15.00 -8.67 -14.33
N GLY A 365 15.94 -8.41 -15.25
CA GLY A 365 16.37 -7.05 -15.58
C GLY A 365 16.78 -6.24 -14.35
N THR A 366 16.21 -5.05 -14.18
CA THR A 366 16.49 -4.15 -13.04
C THR A 366 16.00 -4.66 -11.69
N GLY A 367 15.21 -5.73 -11.64
CA GLY A 367 14.85 -6.41 -10.38
C GLY A 367 16.04 -6.97 -9.61
N LEU A 368 17.21 -7.00 -10.21
CA LEU A 368 18.46 -7.31 -9.51
C LEU A 368 18.88 -6.20 -8.53
N ALA A 369 18.42 -4.96 -8.72
CA ALA A 369 18.87 -3.80 -7.94
C ALA A 369 18.78 -3.98 -6.43
N PRO A 370 17.63 -4.35 -5.81
CA PRO A 370 17.52 -4.48 -4.36
C PRO A 370 18.37 -5.64 -3.81
N PHE A 371 18.74 -6.62 -4.63
CA PHE A 371 19.50 -7.78 -4.21
C PHE A 371 21.01 -7.49 -4.06
N LEU A 372 21.54 -6.54 -4.80
CA LEU A 372 22.98 -6.21 -4.71
C LEU A 372 23.42 -5.78 -3.31
N PRO A 373 22.72 -4.86 -2.62
CA PRO A 373 23.05 -4.55 -1.24
C PRO A 373 22.73 -5.70 -0.26
N MET A 374 21.73 -6.54 -0.54
CA MET A 374 21.45 -7.75 0.26
C MET A 374 22.58 -8.77 0.16
N PHE A 375 23.19 -8.96 -1.03
CA PHE A 375 24.34 -9.83 -1.20
C PHE A 375 25.55 -9.34 -0.41
N ARG A 376 25.79 -8.02 -0.38
CA ARG A 376 26.85 -7.44 0.46
C ARG A 376 26.60 -7.66 1.95
N GLN A 377 25.35 -7.54 2.39
CA GLN A 377 24.97 -7.84 3.76
C GLN A 377 25.22 -9.32 4.08
N LEU A 378 24.78 -10.25 3.23
CA LEU A 378 25.00 -11.69 3.41
C LEU A 378 26.49 -12.05 3.40
N ALA A 379 27.30 -11.40 2.56
CA ALA A 379 28.75 -11.58 2.55
C ALA A 379 29.39 -11.12 3.86
N ALA A 380 28.99 -9.95 4.37
CA ALA A 380 29.48 -9.44 5.66
C ALA A 380 29.07 -10.32 6.85
N GLU A 381 27.93 -11.00 6.75
CA GLU A 381 27.42 -11.96 7.74
C GLU A 381 27.98 -13.38 7.56
N GLY A 382 28.81 -13.64 6.53
CA GLY A 382 29.34 -14.98 6.23
C GLY A 382 28.27 -15.98 5.76
N ARG A 383 27.19 -15.50 5.12
CA ARG A 383 26.01 -16.28 4.72
C ARG A 383 25.77 -16.30 3.22
N LEU A 384 26.62 -15.69 2.42
CA LEU A 384 26.43 -15.58 0.97
C LEU A 384 26.55 -16.92 0.25
N ASP A 385 27.29 -17.87 0.81
CA ASP A 385 27.44 -19.26 0.33
C ASP A 385 26.12 -20.06 0.37
N ARG A 386 25.19 -19.64 1.24
CA ARG A 386 23.85 -20.21 1.37
C ARG A 386 22.79 -19.48 0.53
N ALA A 387 23.24 -18.59 -0.33
CA ALA A 387 22.37 -17.87 -1.24
C ALA A 387 22.47 -18.41 -2.67
N VAL A 388 21.34 -18.36 -3.41
CA VAL A 388 21.26 -18.70 -4.83
C VAL A 388 20.58 -17.55 -5.57
N LEU A 389 21.12 -17.17 -6.72
CA LEU A 389 20.48 -16.22 -7.64
C LEU A 389 20.00 -16.92 -8.89
N LEU A 390 18.69 -16.84 -9.20
CA LEU A 390 18.14 -17.13 -10.50
C LEU A 390 17.90 -15.80 -11.22
N PHE A 391 18.66 -15.54 -12.28
CA PHE A 391 18.56 -14.28 -13.03
C PHE A 391 18.03 -14.54 -14.44
N GLY A 392 16.91 -13.92 -14.78
CA GLY A 392 16.26 -14.02 -16.09
C GLY A 392 16.52 -12.82 -16.99
N CYS A 393 16.99 -13.09 -18.22
CA CYS A 393 17.12 -12.12 -19.30
C CYS A 393 16.56 -12.70 -20.62
N ARG A 394 16.42 -11.87 -21.65
CA ARG A 394 15.94 -12.34 -22.95
C ARG A 394 17.08 -12.96 -23.75
N THR A 395 18.22 -12.26 -23.81
CA THR A 395 19.43 -12.69 -24.49
C THR A 395 20.64 -12.56 -23.56
N SER A 396 21.74 -13.20 -23.90
CA SER A 396 22.97 -13.14 -23.07
C SER A 396 23.58 -11.73 -22.98
N GLU A 397 23.34 -10.86 -23.97
CA GLU A 397 23.78 -9.47 -23.98
C GLU A 397 23.00 -8.60 -22.97
N GLU A 398 21.84 -9.07 -22.51
CA GLU A 398 21.05 -8.43 -21.46
C GLU A 398 21.42 -8.90 -20.06
N ASP A 399 22.40 -9.78 -19.92
CA ASP A 399 22.89 -10.22 -18.62
C ASP A 399 23.71 -9.12 -17.96
N ILE A 400 23.14 -8.52 -16.90
CA ILE A 400 23.80 -7.49 -16.10
C ILE A 400 24.53 -8.06 -14.87
N THR A 401 24.59 -9.38 -14.71
CA THR A 401 25.30 -10.00 -13.56
C THR A 401 26.80 -10.04 -13.77
N ALA A 402 27.28 -9.96 -15.02
CA ALA A 402 28.70 -10.01 -15.32
C ALA A 402 29.47 -8.86 -14.69
N GLY A 403 30.52 -9.19 -13.93
CA GLY A 403 31.40 -8.21 -13.25
C GLY A 403 30.79 -7.57 -12.00
N LEU A 404 29.69 -8.08 -11.48
CA LEU A 404 29.16 -7.71 -10.16
C LEU A 404 29.82 -8.54 -9.07
N ASP A 405 30.18 -7.90 -7.96
CA ASP A 405 30.78 -8.49 -6.77
C ASP A 405 30.27 -7.76 -5.50
N PRO A 406 29.84 -8.47 -4.45
CA PRO A 406 29.70 -9.93 -4.38
C PRO A 406 28.42 -10.45 -5.06
N LEU A 407 28.51 -11.67 -5.61
CA LEU A 407 27.36 -12.48 -6.01
C LEU A 407 27.34 -13.80 -5.25
N PRO A 408 26.18 -14.47 -5.08
CA PRO A 408 26.09 -15.84 -4.61
C PRO A 408 26.99 -16.77 -5.41
N ALA A 409 27.59 -17.78 -4.78
CA ALA A 409 28.41 -18.77 -5.46
C ALA A 409 27.63 -19.53 -6.54
N ARG A 410 26.31 -19.69 -6.33
CA ARG A 410 25.41 -20.32 -7.31
C ARG A 410 24.54 -19.25 -7.99
N VAL A 411 24.83 -18.98 -9.25
CA VAL A 411 24.02 -18.13 -10.14
C VAL A 411 23.49 -18.95 -11.29
N VAL A 412 22.17 -19.04 -11.42
CA VAL A 412 21.48 -19.70 -12.53
C VAL A 412 21.01 -18.62 -13.51
N ARG A 413 21.70 -18.48 -14.62
CA ARG A 413 21.31 -17.54 -15.69
C ARG A 413 20.27 -18.16 -16.59
N CYS A 414 19.09 -17.54 -16.68
CA CYS A 414 17.95 -18.02 -17.46
C CYS A 414 17.77 -17.14 -18.69
N VAL A 415 18.07 -17.68 -19.88
CA VAL A 415 17.99 -16.95 -21.16
C VAL A 415 16.77 -17.41 -21.94
N SER A 416 15.78 -16.52 -22.13
CA SER A 416 14.49 -16.90 -22.72
C SER A 416 14.46 -16.85 -24.26
N ARG A 417 15.43 -16.18 -24.91
CA ARG A 417 15.57 -16.07 -26.38
C ARG A 417 17.00 -16.36 -26.78
N GLY A 418 17.39 -17.63 -26.68
CA GLY A 418 18.76 -18.06 -26.99
C GLY A 418 19.26 -19.14 -26.06
N ARG A 419 20.58 -19.32 -26.03
CA ARG A 419 21.25 -20.22 -25.09
C ARG A 419 22.20 -19.41 -24.19
N PRO A 420 22.24 -19.69 -22.88
CA PRO A 420 23.22 -19.09 -22.01
C PRO A 420 24.62 -19.52 -22.40
N SER A 421 25.59 -18.59 -22.29
CA SER A 421 26.98 -18.82 -22.67
C SER A 421 27.76 -19.68 -21.67
N ASP A 422 27.23 -19.88 -20.46
CA ASP A 422 27.91 -20.48 -19.31
C ASP A 422 27.22 -21.75 -18.78
N GLY A 423 26.43 -22.42 -19.59
CA GLY A 423 25.70 -23.63 -19.18
C GLY A 423 24.48 -23.37 -18.29
N GLY A 424 24.00 -22.13 -18.22
CA GLY A 424 22.76 -21.75 -17.52
C GLY A 424 21.52 -22.39 -18.13
N PHE A 425 20.36 -21.90 -17.73
CA PHE A 425 19.05 -22.45 -18.14
C PHE A 425 18.52 -21.78 -19.44
N ALA A 426 18.23 -22.56 -20.47
CA ALA A 426 17.58 -22.07 -21.69
C ALA A 426 16.07 -22.00 -21.49
N GLY A 427 15.54 -20.83 -21.13
CA GLY A 427 14.14 -20.62 -20.83
C GLY A 427 13.89 -19.43 -19.89
N ARG A 428 12.64 -19.28 -19.47
CA ARG A 428 12.28 -18.26 -18.48
C ARG A 428 12.67 -18.70 -17.07
N VAL A 429 12.96 -17.75 -16.21
CA VAL A 429 13.28 -17.99 -14.79
C VAL A 429 12.17 -18.78 -14.06
N THR A 430 10.91 -18.60 -14.44
CA THR A 430 9.75 -19.33 -13.89
C THR A 430 9.78 -20.83 -14.26
N ALA A 431 10.30 -21.18 -15.43
CA ALA A 431 10.49 -22.57 -15.80
C ALA A 431 11.67 -23.22 -15.03
N ALA A 432 12.75 -22.47 -14.81
CA ALA A 432 13.85 -22.95 -13.96
C ALA A 432 13.42 -23.18 -12.51
N LEU A 433 12.47 -22.38 -12.00
CA LEU A 433 11.90 -22.57 -10.66
C LEU A 433 11.05 -23.84 -10.53
N ALA A 434 10.45 -24.32 -11.61
CA ALA A 434 9.63 -25.52 -11.56
C ALA A 434 10.41 -26.77 -11.14
N ASP A 435 11.70 -26.84 -11.49
CA ASP A 435 12.58 -27.96 -11.18
C ASP A 435 13.64 -27.60 -10.10
N PHE A 436 13.58 -26.38 -9.55
CA PHE A 436 14.55 -25.93 -8.55
C PHE A 436 14.35 -26.65 -7.21
N ASP A 437 15.38 -27.31 -6.71
CA ASP A 437 15.34 -28.03 -5.43
C ASP A 437 15.48 -27.08 -4.23
N PHE A 438 14.57 -27.20 -3.26
CA PHE A 438 14.56 -26.39 -2.02
C PHE A 438 13.78 -27.07 -0.90
N ASP A 439 14.11 -26.71 0.33
CA ASP A 439 13.35 -27.08 1.53
C ASP A 439 12.29 -26.00 1.83
N PRO A 440 10.98 -26.33 1.77
CA PRO A 440 9.90 -25.37 2.04
C PRO A 440 9.93 -24.72 3.41
N GLU A 441 10.47 -25.39 4.42
CA GLU A 441 10.56 -24.89 5.80
C GLU A 441 11.79 -24.02 6.05
N ARG A 442 12.80 -24.09 5.18
CA ARG A 442 14.12 -23.50 5.40
C ARG A 442 14.56 -22.52 4.34
N THR A 443 13.71 -22.22 3.37
CA THR A 443 14.07 -21.36 2.25
C THR A 443 13.22 -20.10 2.20
N ASP A 444 13.88 -18.94 2.18
CA ASP A 444 13.28 -17.63 1.86
C ASP A 444 13.45 -17.35 0.37
N PHE A 445 12.36 -16.99 -0.30
CA PHE A 445 12.37 -16.58 -1.71
C PHE A 445 12.15 -15.08 -1.82
N HIS A 446 13.08 -14.39 -2.46
CA HIS A 446 12.99 -12.97 -2.79
C HIS A 446 12.77 -12.80 -4.28
N LEU A 447 11.58 -12.29 -4.67
CA LEU A 447 11.18 -12.15 -6.06
C LEU A 447 11.14 -10.65 -6.42
N CYS A 448 11.92 -10.22 -7.42
CA CYS A 448 11.89 -8.84 -7.89
C CYS A 448 12.01 -8.75 -9.41
N GLY A 449 11.13 -7.95 -10.04
CA GLY A 449 11.10 -7.76 -11.49
C GLY A 449 9.73 -7.33 -12.00
N SER A 450 9.43 -7.65 -13.27
CA SER A 450 8.12 -7.32 -13.83
C SER A 450 6.98 -8.01 -13.07
N SER A 451 5.83 -7.31 -12.92
CA SER A 451 4.67 -7.83 -12.21
C SER A 451 4.21 -9.20 -12.71
N ALA A 452 4.29 -9.43 -14.03
CA ALA A 452 3.95 -10.74 -14.63
C ALA A 452 4.91 -11.85 -14.17
N MET A 453 6.23 -11.58 -14.17
CA MET A 453 7.23 -12.56 -13.71
C MET A 453 7.05 -12.87 -12.22
N VAL A 454 6.86 -11.86 -11.39
CA VAL A 454 6.67 -12.04 -9.94
C VAL A 454 5.41 -12.87 -9.65
N ALA A 455 4.28 -12.59 -10.33
CA ALA A 455 3.04 -13.35 -10.18
C ALA A 455 3.19 -14.81 -10.61
N ASP A 456 3.85 -15.07 -11.75
CA ASP A 456 4.07 -16.43 -12.26
C ASP A 456 5.06 -17.21 -11.37
N ALA A 457 6.16 -16.59 -10.95
CA ALA A 457 7.14 -17.20 -10.04
C ALA A 457 6.50 -17.55 -8.69
N ARG A 458 5.70 -16.64 -8.14
CA ARG A 458 4.95 -16.86 -6.90
C ARG A 458 4.02 -18.06 -7.01
N ARG A 459 3.24 -18.15 -8.10
CA ARG A 459 2.32 -19.28 -8.34
C ARG A 459 3.07 -20.62 -8.38
N VAL A 460 4.19 -20.68 -9.11
CA VAL A 460 5.03 -21.88 -9.19
C VAL A 460 5.54 -22.28 -7.80
N LEU A 461 6.06 -21.35 -7.03
CA LEU A 461 6.62 -21.61 -5.71
C LEU A 461 5.55 -22.01 -4.69
N GLU A 462 4.37 -21.35 -4.69
CA GLU A 462 3.23 -21.71 -3.83
C GLU A 462 2.73 -23.13 -4.14
N GLN A 463 2.62 -23.52 -5.42
CA GLN A 463 2.25 -24.89 -5.83
C GLN A 463 3.26 -25.93 -5.39
N ARG A 464 4.53 -25.56 -5.22
CA ARG A 464 5.61 -26.41 -4.71
C ARG A 464 5.79 -26.35 -3.19
N GLY A 465 4.89 -25.66 -2.48
CA GLY A 465 4.86 -25.59 -1.02
C GLY A 465 5.78 -24.56 -0.39
N ALA A 466 6.36 -23.63 -1.15
CA ALA A 466 7.18 -22.56 -0.60
C ALA A 466 6.37 -21.69 0.40
N ARG A 467 6.92 -21.44 1.58
CA ARG A 467 6.20 -20.77 2.68
C ARG A 467 6.60 -19.31 2.86
N TYR A 468 7.84 -18.98 2.55
CA TYR A 468 8.42 -17.66 2.82
C TYR A 468 8.73 -16.96 1.51
N LEU A 469 7.77 -16.15 1.05
CA LEU A 469 7.83 -15.44 -0.22
C LEU A 469 7.81 -13.93 0.03
N PHE A 470 8.87 -13.26 -0.38
CA PHE A 470 9.02 -11.80 -0.32
C PHE A 470 9.00 -11.27 -1.76
N THR A 471 8.18 -10.28 -2.05
CA THR A 471 7.96 -9.83 -3.43
C THR A 471 8.01 -8.32 -3.56
N GLU A 472 8.68 -7.84 -4.61
CA GLU A 472 8.63 -6.46 -5.08
C GLU A 472 8.47 -6.49 -6.60
N SER A 473 7.60 -5.63 -7.17
CA SER A 473 7.35 -5.60 -8.62
C SER A 473 7.17 -4.18 -9.14
N TYR A 474 7.48 -3.99 -10.41
CA TYR A 474 7.38 -2.71 -11.12
C TYR A 474 6.75 -2.87 -12.51
#